data_511a5666a192d8900867c13f05bd4b57
#
_entry.id   511a5666a192d8900867c13f05bd4b57
#
_cell.length_a   1.000
_cell.length_b   1.000
_cell.length_c   1.000
_cell.angle_alpha   90.00
_cell.angle_beta   90.00
_cell.angle_gamma   90.00
#
_symmetry.space_group_name_H-M   'P 1'
#
loop_
_entity.id
_entity.type
_entity.pdbx_description
1 polymer ?
#
loop_
_entity_poly.entity_id
_entity_poly.type
_entity_poly.pdbx_seq_one_letter_code
_entity_poly.pdbx_strand_id
1 'polypeptide(L)'
;NKHRLKATFILADSCLFDVLPRPMLIGDPKQVLSQPMYVLVSDEIAERIGGNVMGKRFEIDDAPGQALTIGGVFKKLPDNTEQSYDIIVSLSSISKFMWDGTHMLTGNDRYQSYVKVSPGTTEAQLEAGMRQMIDKHFPVNDLKKAGVELTFTFHKLLNVHMEDDMAKRMALILSFIAFVLIFTAVMNYILIVISSIVNRTKEMAVRKCYGASGKDIQGMALSEVGTHV
;
A
#
# COMPACT_ATOMS: atom_id res chain seq x y z
N ASN A 1 -33.83 -12.42 -8.95
CA ASN A 1 -32.95 -12.39 -7.79
C ASN A 1 -31.82 -11.39 -8.06
N LYS A 2 -31.80 -10.27 -7.31
CA LYS A 2 -30.64 -9.35 -7.33
C LYS A 2 -29.53 -10.00 -6.49
N HIS A 3 -28.45 -10.44 -7.13
CA HIS A 3 -27.25 -10.87 -6.43
C HIS A 3 -26.39 -9.63 -6.15
N ARG A 4 -26.09 -9.38 -4.87
CA ARG A 4 -25.17 -8.33 -4.45
C ARG A 4 -23.77 -8.91 -4.31
N LEU A 5 -22.79 -8.26 -4.92
CA LEU A 5 -21.38 -8.60 -4.81
C LEU A 5 -20.62 -7.40 -4.20
N LYS A 6 -19.79 -7.66 -3.20
CA LYS A 6 -18.84 -6.64 -2.71
C LYS A 6 -17.63 -6.63 -3.64
N ALA A 7 -17.29 -5.46 -4.16
CA ALA A 7 -16.17 -5.26 -5.07
C ALA A 7 -15.58 -3.86 -4.88
N THR A 8 -14.29 -3.73 -5.08
CA THR A 8 -13.57 -2.44 -5.15
C THR A 8 -13.56 -1.95 -6.57
N PHE A 9 -13.78 -0.64 -6.79
CA PHE A 9 -13.76 -0.09 -8.13
C PHE A 9 -13.00 1.23 -8.21
N ILE A 10 -12.49 1.52 -9.40
CA ILE A 10 -11.93 2.83 -9.78
C ILE A 10 -12.52 3.28 -11.12
N LEU A 11 -12.44 4.60 -11.36
CA LEU A 11 -12.62 5.15 -12.69
C LEU A 11 -11.25 5.39 -13.32
N ALA A 12 -11.07 4.97 -14.57
CA ALA A 12 -9.82 5.14 -15.29
C ALA A 12 -10.04 5.48 -16.75
N ASP A 13 -9.06 6.15 -17.33
CA ASP A 13 -9.05 6.45 -18.75
C ASP A 13 -8.59 5.25 -19.61
N SER A 14 -8.71 5.40 -20.92
CA SER A 14 -8.33 4.34 -21.88
C SER A 14 -6.82 4.07 -21.95
N CYS A 15 -5.99 4.92 -21.33
CA CYS A 15 -4.52 4.80 -21.34
C CYS A 15 -3.99 4.05 -20.11
N LEU A 16 -4.84 3.71 -19.14
CA LEU A 16 -4.42 3.05 -17.91
C LEU A 16 -3.53 1.83 -18.16
N PHE A 17 -3.91 0.95 -19.09
CA PHE A 17 -3.17 -0.28 -19.38
C PHE A 17 -1.87 -0.05 -20.18
N ASP A 18 -1.73 1.09 -20.84
CA ASP A 18 -0.48 1.49 -21.49
C ASP A 18 0.59 1.89 -20.45
N VAL A 19 0.16 2.44 -19.32
CA VAL A 19 1.02 2.92 -18.23
C VAL A 19 1.19 1.85 -17.14
N LEU A 20 0.10 1.23 -16.73
CA LEU A 20 0.03 0.19 -15.70
C LEU A 20 -0.49 -1.13 -16.32
N PRO A 21 0.36 -1.84 -17.06
CA PRO A 21 -0.06 -3.01 -17.82
C PRO A 21 -0.56 -4.14 -16.90
N ARG A 22 -1.67 -4.76 -17.31
CA ARG A 22 -2.24 -5.96 -16.67
C ARG A 22 -2.60 -6.96 -17.76
N PRO A 23 -2.49 -8.27 -17.47
CA PRO A 23 -2.92 -9.27 -18.44
C PRO A 23 -4.43 -9.17 -18.67
N MET A 24 -4.84 -9.00 -19.92
CA MET A 24 -6.23 -9.12 -20.33
C MET A 24 -6.54 -10.57 -20.68
N LEU A 25 -7.70 -11.03 -20.22
CA LEU A 25 -8.23 -12.36 -20.54
C LEU A 25 -9.23 -12.28 -21.69
N ILE A 26 -10.09 -11.26 -21.70
CA ILE A 26 -11.14 -11.05 -22.72
C ILE A 26 -11.30 -9.55 -22.95
N GLY A 27 -11.37 -9.14 -24.22
CA GLY A 27 -11.65 -7.76 -24.60
C GLY A 27 -10.39 -6.89 -24.74
N ASP A 28 -10.59 -5.70 -25.31
CA ASP A 28 -9.56 -4.68 -25.47
C ASP A 28 -9.79 -3.56 -24.44
N PRO A 29 -8.88 -3.35 -23.47
CA PRO A 29 -9.05 -2.37 -22.42
C PRO A 29 -9.19 -0.94 -22.97
N LYS A 30 -8.48 -0.61 -24.05
CA LYS A 30 -8.50 0.72 -24.64
C LYS A 30 -9.87 1.03 -25.26
N GLN A 31 -10.41 0.07 -25.98
CA GLN A 31 -11.73 0.18 -26.58
C GLN A 31 -12.83 0.29 -25.52
N VAL A 32 -12.76 -0.56 -24.48
CA VAL A 32 -13.77 -0.60 -23.41
C VAL A 32 -13.75 0.70 -22.59
N LEU A 33 -12.57 1.14 -22.15
CA LEU A 33 -12.44 2.33 -21.30
C LEU A 33 -12.61 3.65 -22.06
N SER A 34 -12.65 3.65 -23.40
CA SER A 34 -13.02 4.84 -24.19
C SER A 34 -14.53 5.06 -24.27
N GLN A 35 -15.33 4.05 -23.94
CA GLN A 35 -16.80 4.12 -24.04
C GLN A 35 -17.44 4.41 -22.68
N PRO A 36 -18.39 5.38 -22.60
CA PRO A 36 -19.08 5.63 -21.35
C PRO A 36 -19.97 4.45 -20.95
N MET A 37 -20.10 4.22 -19.64
CA MET A 37 -20.90 3.16 -19.03
C MET A 37 -20.41 1.73 -19.33
N TYR A 38 -19.15 1.59 -19.82
CA TYR A 38 -18.48 0.31 -19.95
C TYR A 38 -17.45 0.10 -18.83
N VAL A 39 -17.25 -1.17 -18.49
CA VAL A 39 -16.34 -1.58 -17.42
C VAL A 39 -15.52 -2.79 -17.82
N LEU A 40 -14.35 -2.89 -17.19
CA LEU A 40 -13.56 -4.11 -17.11
C LEU A 40 -13.79 -4.71 -15.73
N VAL A 41 -13.94 -6.03 -15.65
CA VAL A 41 -14.04 -6.76 -14.39
C VAL A 41 -12.86 -7.69 -14.21
N SER A 42 -12.49 -7.97 -12.97
CA SER A 42 -11.46 -8.97 -12.67
C SER A 42 -11.96 -10.39 -12.96
N ASP A 43 -11.02 -11.31 -13.16
CA ASP A 43 -11.31 -12.74 -13.29
C ASP A 43 -12.08 -13.27 -12.07
N GLU A 44 -11.76 -12.85 -10.86
CA GLU A 44 -12.47 -13.24 -9.64
C GLU A 44 -13.94 -12.80 -9.66
N ILE A 45 -14.22 -11.57 -10.10
CA ILE A 45 -15.60 -11.09 -10.24
C ILE A 45 -16.32 -11.83 -11.36
N ALA A 46 -15.64 -12.09 -12.47
CA ALA A 46 -16.22 -12.84 -13.59
C ALA A 46 -16.62 -14.27 -13.18
N GLU A 47 -15.78 -14.97 -12.40
CA GLU A 47 -16.08 -16.28 -11.83
C GLU A 47 -17.29 -16.24 -10.88
N ARG A 48 -17.35 -15.24 -10.01
CA ARG A 48 -18.48 -15.07 -9.07
C ARG A 48 -19.81 -14.77 -9.75
N ILE A 49 -19.79 -14.04 -10.88
CA ILE A 49 -20.98 -13.79 -11.70
C ILE A 49 -21.41 -15.07 -12.45
N GLY A 50 -20.42 -15.86 -12.87
CA GLY A 50 -20.62 -17.13 -13.57
C GLY A 50 -21.08 -17.02 -15.01
N GLY A 51 -20.76 -18.03 -15.83
CA GLY A 51 -21.13 -18.10 -17.23
C GLY A 51 -20.48 -17.02 -18.10
N ASN A 52 -21.07 -16.75 -19.28
CA ASN A 52 -20.58 -15.67 -20.12
C ASN A 52 -20.92 -14.31 -19.49
N VAL A 53 -19.89 -13.57 -19.10
CA VAL A 53 -20.05 -12.25 -18.43
C VAL A 53 -20.12 -11.08 -19.41
N MET A 54 -19.65 -11.28 -20.65
CA MET A 54 -19.59 -10.22 -21.66
C MET A 54 -20.97 -9.68 -21.98
N GLY A 55 -21.11 -8.34 -21.97
CA GLY A 55 -22.37 -7.65 -22.23
C GLY A 55 -23.37 -7.72 -21.08
N LYS A 56 -23.11 -8.44 -19.98
CA LYS A 56 -23.98 -8.39 -18.80
C LYS A 56 -23.96 -6.98 -18.20
N ARG A 57 -25.09 -6.60 -17.61
CA ARG A 57 -25.29 -5.29 -16.99
C ARG A 57 -25.46 -5.44 -15.49
N PHE A 58 -24.92 -4.50 -14.75
CA PHE A 58 -25.10 -4.38 -13.30
C PHE A 58 -25.14 -2.91 -12.88
N GLU A 59 -25.60 -2.64 -11.68
CA GLU A 59 -25.64 -1.32 -11.08
C GLU A 59 -24.76 -1.31 -9.83
N ILE A 60 -24.20 -0.14 -9.52
CA ILE A 60 -23.50 0.13 -8.27
C ILE A 60 -24.53 0.68 -7.27
N ASP A 61 -24.50 0.21 -6.03
CA ASP A 61 -25.48 0.63 -5.00
C ASP A 61 -25.45 2.17 -4.77
N ASP A 62 -24.28 2.80 -4.89
CA ASP A 62 -24.11 4.25 -4.72
C ASP A 62 -24.65 5.08 -5.92
N ALA A 63 -25.00 4.44 -7.03
CA ALA A 63 -25.54 5.09 -8.22
C ALA A 63 -26.70 4.28 -8.83
N PRO A 64 -27.84 4.22 -8.15
CA PRO A 64 -28.98 3.45 -8.63
C PRO A 64 -29.52 4.03 -9.95
N GLY A 65 -29.92 3.13 -10.86
CA GLY A 65 -30.41 3.49 -12.19
C GLY A 65 -29.31 3.71 -13.23
N GLN A 66 -28.03 3.64 -12.85
CA GLN A 66 -26.89 3.73 -13.76
C GLN A 66 -26.34 2.33 -14.05
N ALA A 67 -26.83 1.71 -15.14
CA ALA A 67 -26.41 0.37 -15.51
C ALA A 67 -25.07 0.39 -16.26
N LEU A 68 -24.08 -0.32 -15.72
CA LEU A 68 -22.77 -0.54 -16.32
C LEU A 68 -22.75 -1.83 -17.12
N THR A 69 -22.05 -1.83 -18.26
CA THR A 69 -21.94 -2.98 -19.17
C THR A 69 -20.53 -3.57 -19.10
N ILE A 70 -20.41 -4.86 -18.89
CA ILE A 70 -19.12 -5.55 -18.89
C ILE A 70 -18.61 -5.68 -20.32
N GLY A 71 -17.48 -5.01 -20.60
CA GLY A 71 -16.82 -4.99 -21.91
C GLY A 71 -15.54 -5.84 -21.97
N GLY A 72 -15.03 -6.32 -20.83
CA GLY A 72 -13.84 -7.16 -20.81
C GLY A 72 -13.52 -7.71 -19.43
N VAL A 73 -12.58 -8.66 -19.41
CA VAL A 73 -12.09 -9.33 -18.20
C VAL A 73 -10.57 -9.22 -18.14
N PHE A 74 -10.03 -8.80 -17.02
CA PHE A 74 -8.59 -8.71 -16.78
C PHE A 74 -8.18 -9.63 -15.61
N LYS A 75 -6.90 -9.97 -15.55
CA LYS A 75 -6.32 -10.69 -14.41
C LYS A 75 -6.13 -9.74 -13.24
N LYS A 76 -6.74 -10.06 -12.10
CA LYS A 76 -6.58 -9.28 -10.87
C LYS A 76 -5.12 -9.29 -10.40
N LEU A 77 -4.63 -8.15 -9.95
CA LEU A 77 -3.34 -8.07 -9.28
C LEU A 77 -3.48 -8.59 -7.85
N PRO A 78 -2.39 -9.09 -7.25
CA PRO A 78 -2.39 -9.52 -5.86
C PRO A 78 -2.83 -8.40 -4.90
N ASP A 79 -3.48 -8.77 -3.79
CA ASP A 79 -4.01 -7.80 -2.82
C ASP A 79 -2.93 -7.02 -2.05
N ASN A 80 -1.65 -7.39 -2.19
CA ASN A 80 -0.51 -6.67 -1.63
C ASN A 80 -0.05 -5.47 -2.49
N THR A 81 -0.84 -5.06 -3.46
CA THR A 81 -0.59 -3.87 -4.29
C THR A 81 -1.73 -2.87 -4.11
N GLU A 82 -1.40 -1.58 -4.08
CA GLU A 82 -2.38 -0.48 -4.05
C GLU A 82 -3.27 -0.44 -5.31
N GLN A 83 -2.86 -1.13 -6.36
CA GLN A 83 -3.55 -1.17 -7.65
C GLN A 83 -4.45 -2.40 -7.81
N SER A 84 -4.81 -3.09 -6.72
CA SER A 84 -5.68 -4.26 -6.74
C SER A 84 -7.15 -3.83 -6.71
N TYR A 85 -7.73 -3.65 -7.88
CA TYR A 85 -9.16 -3.32 -8.05
C TYR A 85 -9.90 -4.49 -8.69
N ASP A 86 -11.18 -4.63 -8.32
CA ASP A 86 -12.06 -5.66 -8.87
C ASP A 86 -12.74 -5.21 -10.16
N ILE A 87 -13.04 -3.90 -10.26
CA ILE A 87 -13.77 -3.32 -11.37
C ILE A 87 -13.09 -2.02 -11.79
N ILE A 88 -12.90 -1.82 -13.08
CA ILE A 88 -12.37 -0.58 -13.66
C ILE A 88 -13.47 0.00 -14.55
N VAL A 89 -14.01 1.14 -14.17
CA VAL A 89 -15.05 1.87 -14.87
C VAL A 89 -14.42 2.89 -15.80
N SER A 90 -14.94 3.04 -17.00
CA SER A 90 -14.51 4.10 -17.91
C SER A 90 -14.66 5.49 -17.28
N LEU A 91 -13.58 6.28 -17.25
CA LEU A 91 -13.59 7.66 -16.72
C LEU A 91 -14.56 8.57 -17.48
N SER A 92 -14.84 8.29 -18.75
CA SER A 92 -15.85 9.02 -19.54
C SER A 92 -17.26 8.93 -18.96
N SER A 93 -17.49 8.02 -18.00
CA SER A 93 -18.76 7.87 -17.29
C SER A 93 -18.92 8.78 -16.08
N ILE A 94 -17.87 9.48 -15.65
CA ILE A 94 -17.81 10.19 -14.36
C ILE A 94 -18.98 11.15 -14.15
N SER A 95 -19.39 11.86 -15.19
CA SER A 95 -20.52 12.79 -15.13
C SER A 95 -21.88 12.14 -14.84
N LYS A 96 -21.95 10.79 -14.95
CA LYS A 96 -23.16 10.01 -14.61
C LYS A 96 -23.22 9.62 -13.13
N PHE A 97 -22.08 9.63 -12.45
CA PHE A 97 -21.97 9.20 -11.06
C PHE A 97 -21.77 10.36 -10.10
N MET A 98 -21.01 11.37 -10.52
CA MET A 98 -20.68 12.49 -9.67
C MET A 98 -20.36 13.73 -10.51
N TRP A 99 -20.17 14.85 -9.85
CA TRP A 99 -19.64 16.04 -10.51
C TRP A 99 -18.27 15.76 -11.12
N ASP A 100 -18.14 16.00 -12.39
CA ASP A 100 -16.96 15.65 -13.19
C ASP A 100 -15.69 16.39 -12.68
N GLY A 101 -15.74 17.71 -12.61
CA GLY A 101 -14.59 18.52 -12.16
C GLY A 101 -13.33 18.38 -13.02
N THR A 102 -13.33 17.65 -14.13
CA THR A 102 -12.15 17.47 -15.02
C THR A 102 -11.67 18.76 -15.64
N HIS A 103 -12.52 19.76 -15.76
CA HIS A 103 -12.18 21.09 -16.26
C HIS A 103 -11.60 22.03 -15.19
N MET A 104 -11.65 21.64 -13.91
CA MET A 104 -11.05 22.42 -12.84
C MET A 104 -9.62 21.97 -12.59
N LEU A 105 -8.70 22.73 -13.14
CA LEU A 105 -7.27 22.48 -13.00
C LEU A 105 -6.73 22.83 -11.59
N THR A 106 -7.51 23.57 -10.80
CA THR A 106 -7.18 23.95 -9.43
C THR A 106 -8.29 23.57 -8.48
N GLY A 107 -7.96 23.01 -7.33
CA GLY A 107 -8.95 22.66 -6.29
C GLY A 107 -9.65 21.32 -6.48
N ASN A 108 -9.13 20.43 -7.34
CA ASN A 108 -9.62 19.07 -7.50
C ASN A 108 -8.47 18.08 -7.33
N ASP A 109 -8.39 17.45 -6.18
CA ASP A 109 -7.36 16.49 -5.75
C ASP A 109 -7.79 15.02 -5.89
N ARG A 110 -8.94 14.75 -6.51
CA ARG A 110 -9.51 13.39 -6.62
C ARG A 110 -8.85 12.52 -7.67
N TYR A 111 -8.05 13.11 -8.57
CA TYR A 111 -7.43 12.39 -9.67
C TYR A 111 -5.99 12.04 -9.35
N GLN A 112 -5.64 10.79 -9.54
CA GLN A 112 -4.26 10.32 -9.56
C GLN A 112 -3.79 10.21 -11.00
N SER A 113 -2.66 10.81 -11.32
CA SER A 113 -2.10 10.82 -12.68
C SER A 113 -0.81 10.01 -12.71
N TYR A 114 -0.73 9.09 -13.65
CA TYR A 114 0.45 8.29 -13.91
C TYR A 114 1.01 8.61 -15.28
N VAL A 115 2.32 8.78 -15.38
CA VAL A 115 3.00 9.13 -16.63
C VAL A 115 4.04 8.06 -16.96
N LYS A 116 3.96 7.51 -18.16
CA LYS A 116 5.00 6.65 -18.70
C LYS A 116 6.06 7.50 -19.39
N VAL A 117 7.26 7.44 -18.87
CA VAL A 117 8.39 8.25 -19.34
C VAL A 117 9.20 7.46 -20.35
N SER A 118 9.67 8.13 -21.40
CA SER A 118 10.57 7.51 -22.39
C SER A 118 11.92 7.14 -21.75
N PRO A 119 12.55 6.03 -22.17
CA PRO A 119 13.87 5.67 -21.68
C PRO A 119 14.89 6.80 -21.87
N GLY A 120 15.68 7.08 -20.85
CA GLY A 120 16.70 8.13 -20.88
C GLY A 120 16.23 9.55 -20.52
N THR A 121 14.94 9.75 -20.25
CA THR A 121 14.45 11.05 -19.76
C THR A 121 14.96 11.29 -18.34
N THR A 122 15.55 12.46 -18.12
CA THR A 122 16.04 12.90 -16.82
C THR A 122 14.96 13.60 -15.98
N GLU A 123 15.11 13.62 -14.67
CA GLU A 123 14.19 14.36 -13.77
C GLU A 123 14.12 15.86 -14.14
N ALA A 124 15.27 16.46 -14.47
CA ALA A 124 15.32 17.87 -14.91
C ALA A 124 14.49 18.15 -16.18
N GLN A 125 14.46 17.19 -17.13
CA GLN A 125 13.63 17.30 -18.32
C GLN A 125 12.14 17.18 -17.99
N LEU A 126 11.78 16.29 -17.07
CA LEU A 126 10.39 16.14 -16.57
C LEU A 126 9.93 17.41 -15.87
N GLU A 127 10.75 17.96 -14.97
CA GLU A 127 10.44 19.21 -14.27
C GLU A 127 10.29 20.39 -15.23
N ALA A 128 11.17 20.49 -16.21
CA ALA A 128 11.09 21.56 -17.24
C ALA A 128 9.79 21.44 -18.05
N GLY A 129 9.43 20.23 -18.48
CA GLY A 129 8.18 19.95 -19.18
C GLY A 129 6.95 20.26 -18.34
N MET A 130 6.99 19.92 -17.05
CA MET A 130 5.91 20.22 -16.11
C MET A 130 5.73 21.72 -15.90
N ARG A 131 6.82 22.48 -15.76
CA ARG A 131 6.76 23.94 -15.65
C ARG A 131 6.13 24.57 -16.89
N GLN A 132 6.53 24.13 -18.09
CA GLN A 132 5.93 24.60 -19.35
C GLN A 132 4.41 24.28 -19.41
N MET A 133 4.01 23.10 -18.95
CA MET A 133 2.61 22.71 -18.89
C MET A 133 1.82 23.59 -17.93
N ILE A 134 2.38 23.86 -16.73
CA ILE A 134 1.77 24.72 -15.73
C ILE A 134 1.61 26.14 -16.30
N ASP A 135 2.66 26.73 -16.85
CA ASP A 135 2.63 28.08 -17.40
C ASP A 135 1.63 28.23 -18.56
N LYS A 136 1.43 27.16 -19.33
CA LYS A 136 0.52 27.18 -20.50
C LYS A 136 -0.94 26.99 -20.11
N HIS A 137 -1.24 26.15 -19.11
CA HIS A 137 -2.59 25.68 -18.86
C HIS A 137 -3.19 26.20 -17.55
N PHE A 138 -2.36 26.71 -16.63
CA PHE A 138 -2.83 27.20 -15.33
C PHE A 138 -2.78 28.73 -15.28
N PRO A 139 -3.70 29.41 -14.58
CA PRO A 139 -3.67 30.85 -14.38
C PRO A 139 -2.63 31.24 -13.32
N VAL A 140 -1.36 30.98 -13.58
CA VAL A 140 -0.24 31.15 -12.62
C VAL A 140 -0.20 32.53 -11.98
N ASN A 141 -0.48 33.58 -12.76
CA ASN A 141 -0.46 34.96 -12.26
C ASN A 141 -1.57 35.23 -11.24
N ASP A 142 -2.74 34.65 -11.45
CA ASP A 142 -3.88 34.85 -10.54
C ASP A 142 -3.73 33.98 -9.28
N LEU A 143 -3.15 32.79 -9.40
CA LEU A 143 -2.78 31.95 -8.29
C LEU A 143 -1.74 32.63 -7.38
N LYS A 144 -0.69 33.22 -7.96
CA LYS A 144 0.32 33.99 -7.21
C LYS A 144 -0.29 35.19 -6.48
N LYS A 145 -1.21 35.93 -7.09
CA LYS A 145 -1.94 37.03 -6.41
C LYS A 145 -2.79 36.55 -5.25
N ALA A 146 -3.34 35.31 -5.36
CA ALA A 146 -4.09 34.66 -4.29
C ALA A 146 -3.19 34.02 -3.21
N GLY A 147 -1.86 34.13 -3.32
CA GLY A 147 -0.91 33.52 -2.39
C GLY A 147 -0.77 32.00 -2.56
N VAL A 148 -1.20 31.45 -3.68
CA VAL A 148 -1.12 30.01 -3.98
C VAL A 148 0.06 29.74 -4.90
N GLU A 149 0.98 28.90 -4.46
CA GLU A 149 2.05 28.36 -5.28
C GLU A 149 1.72 26.90 -5.66
N LEU A 150 1.67 26.65 -6.98
CA LEU A 150 1.36 25.34 -7.51
C LEU A 150 2.67 24.62 -7.88
N THR A 151 2.93 23.51 -7.21
CA THR A 151 4.11 22.67 -7.47
C THR A 151 3.66 21.25 -7.72
N PHE A 152 4.11 20.65 -8.82
CA PHE A 152 3.94 19.23 -9.10
C PHE A 152 5.30 18.55 -9.01
N THR A 153 5.35 17.46 -8.25
CA THR A 153 6.54 16.62 -8.12
C THR A 153 6.30 15.27 -8.75
N PHE A 154 7.34 14.71 -9.37
CA PHE A 154 7.29 13.35 -9.91
C PHE A 154 7.84 12.38 -8.90
N HIS A 155 7.08 11.33 -8.61
CA HIS A 155 7.51 10.24 -7.77
C HIS A 155 7.59 8.95 -8.59
N LYS A 156 8.67 8.19 -8.41
CA LYS A 156 8.78 6.87 -9.03
C LYS A 156 7.74 5.95 -8.42
N LEU A 157 6.94 5.27 -9.25
CA LEU A 157 5.86 4.40 -8.79
C LEU A 157 6.33 3.36 -7.75
N LEU A 158 7.56 2.83 -7.91
CA LEU A 158 8.15 1.88 -6.96
C LEU A 158 8.44 2.49 -5.57
N ASN A 159 8.57 3.80 -5.49
CA ASN A 159 8.94 4.49 -4.25
C ASN A 159 7.74 5.15 -3.56
N VAL A 160 6.60 5.27 -4.23
CA VAL A 160 5.42 6.00 -3.71
C VAL A 160 5.04 5.51 -2.31
N HIS A 161 4.98 4.19 -2.10
CA HIS A 161 4.66 3.63 -0.79
C HIS A 161 5.71 3.96 0.29
N MET A 162 6.98 4.00 -0.08
CA MET A 162 8.07 4.34 0.84
C MET A 162 8.19 5.85 1.11
N GLU A 163 7.62 6.68 0.26
CA GLU A 163 7.62 8.14 0.39
C GLU A 163 6.40 8.64 1.17
N ASP A 164 5.40 7.79 1.39
CA ASP A 164 4.23 8.12 2.22
C ASP A 164 4.67 8.39 3.66
N ASP A 165 4.46 9.62 4.10
CA ASP A 165 4.79 10.06 5.46
C ASP A 165 4.01 9.28 6.53
N MET A 166 2.82 8.80 6.22
CA MET A 166 2.02 7.98 7.14
C MET A 166 2.67 6.60 7.32
N ALA A 167 3.11 5.96 6.23
CA ALA A 167 3.81 4.68 6.27
C ALA A 167 5.11 4.79 7.07
N LYS A 168 5.89 5.86 6.86
CA LYS A 168 7.12 6.13 7.63
C LYS A 168 6.85 6.31 9.13
N ARG A 169 5.83 7.10 9.48
CA ARG A 169 5.43 7.31 10.89
C ARG A 169 4.97 6.01 11.53
N MET A 170 4.16 5.21 10.84
CA MET A 170 3.71 3.90 11.34
C MET A 170 4.91 2.96 11.55
N ALA A 171 5.85 2.87 10.61
CA ALA A 171 7.05 2.07 10.73
C ALA A 171 7.90 2.50 11.94
N LEU A 172 8.04 3.81 12.19
CA LEU A 172 8.78 4.34 13.33
C LEU A 172 8.07 3.96 14.66
N ILE A 173 6.76 4.13 14.75
CA ILE A 173 5.97 3.76 15.94
C ILE A 173 6.10 2.26 16.23
N LEU A 174 5.93 1.40 15.21
CA LEU A 174 6.06 -0.05 15.36
C LEU A 174 7.48 -0.46 15.78
N SER A 175 8.51 0.18 15.21
CA SER A 175 9.91 -0.05 15.59
C SER A 175 10.18 0.34 17.04
N PHE A 176 9.60 1.45 17.51
CA PHE A 176 9.72 1.87 18.89
C PHE A 176 9.04 0.89 19.85
N ILE A 177 7.84 0.43 19.52
CA ILE A 177 7.13 -0.59 20.31
C ILE A 177 7.94 -1.88 20.38
N ALA A 178 8.47 -2.36 19.23
CA ALA A 178 9.32 -3.55 19.18
C ALA A 178 10.57 -3.38 20.07
N PHE A 179 11.21 -2.22 20.03
CA PHE A 179 12.37 -1.92 20.88
C PHE A 179 12.01 -2.00 22.37
N VAL A 180 10.88 -1.41 22.79
CA VAL A 180 10.41 -1.46 24.20
C VAL A 180 10.14 -2.89 24.65
N LEU A 181 9.52 -3.70 23.78
CA LEU A 181 9.26 -5.11 24.09
C LEU A 181 10.55 -5.90 24.27
N ILE A 182 11.50 -5.76 23.36
CA ILE A 182 12.82 -6.41 23.46
C ILE A 182 13.54 -5.96 24.72
N PHE A 183 13.56 -4.65 24.99
CA PHE A 183 14.17 -4.10 26.18
C PHE A 183 13.58 -4.69 27.46
N THR A 184 12.25 -4.76 27.55
CA THR A 184 11.54 -5.36 28.69
C THR A 184 11.88 -6.83 28.85
N ALA A 185 11.94 -7.60 27.76
CA ALA A 185 12.30 -9.01 27.78
C ALA A 185 13.74 -9.20 28.28
N VAL A 186 14.69 -8.39 27.80
CA VAL A 186 16.09 -8.42 28.24
C VAL A 186 16.20 -8.06 29.73
N MET A 187 15.50 -7.03 30.19
CA MET A 187 15.49 -6.64 31.62
C MET A 187 14.92 -7.75 32.49
N ASN A 188 13.83 -8.39 32.07
CA ASN A 188 13.26 -9.53 32.78
C ASN A 188 14.25 -10.71 32.87
N TYR A 189 14.91 -11.03 31.75
CA TYR A 189 15.96 -12.05 31.74
C TYR A 189 17.11 -11.72 32.69
N ILE A 190 17.60 -10.47 32.69
CA ILE A 190 18.67 -10.02 33.61
C ILE A 190 18.24 -10.20 35.07
N LEU A 191 17.01 -9.84 35.43
CA LEU A 191 16.50 -10.01 36.79
C LEU A 191 16.45 -11.48 37.23
N ILE A 192 16.07 -12.40 36.33
CA ILE A 192 16.07 -13.85 36.58
C ILE A 192 17.50 -14.32 36.81
N VAL A 193 18.46 -13.91 35.98
CA VAL A 193 19.87 -14.27 36.11
C VAL A 193 20.44 -13.75 37.43
N ILE A 194 20.19 -12.49 37.78
CA ILE A 194 20.67 -11.92 39.08
C ILE A 194 20.08 -12.69 40.25
N SER A 195 18.76 -12.96 40.22
CA SER A 195 18.10 -13.75 41.28
C SER A 195 18.73 -15.15 41.44
N SER A 196 19.03 -15.80 40.33
CA SER A 196 19.73 -17.09 40.30
C SER A 196 21.11 -17.02 40.91
N ILE A 197 21.90 -15.99 40.56
CA ILE A 197 23.26 -15.79 41.10
C ILE A 197 23.21 -15.54 42.59
N VAL A 198 22.27 -14.72 43.10
CA VAL A 198 22.14 -14.41 44.52
C VAL A 198 21.84 -15.70 45.33
N ASN A 199 20.91 -16.55 44.83
CA ASN A 199 20.59 -17.80 45.47
C ASN A 199 21.77 -18.76 45.49
N ARG A 200 22.52 -18.89 44.40
CA ARG A 200 23.75 -19.69 44.31
C ARG A 200 24.85 -19.17 45.26
N THR A 201 24.98 -17.88 45.38
CA THR A 201 25.97 -17.28 46.30
C THR A 201 25.68 -17.63 47.76
N LYS A 202 24.41 -17.61 48.16
CA LYS A 202 23.97 -18.04 49.51
C LYS A 202 24.29 -19.51 49.74
N GLU A 203 23.99 -20.37 48.78
CA GLU A 203 24.30 -21.81 48.87
C GLU A 203 25.81 -22.08 48.97
N MET A 204 26.60 -21.40 48.15
CA MET A 204 28.07 -21.48 48.22
C MET A 204 28.63 -20.97 49.57
N ALA A 205 28.06 -19.89 50.12
CA ALA A 205 28.46 -19.38 51.43
C ALA A 205 28.20 -20.37 52.54
N VAL A 206 27.01 -20.99 52.55
CA VAL A 206 26.66 -22.04 53.52
C VAL A 206 27.61 -23.25 53.44
N ARG A 207 27.92 -23.75 52.22
CA ARG A 207 28.86 -24.85 51.99
C ARG A 207 30.26 -24.52 52.45
N LYS A 208 30.71 -23.28 52.26
CA LYS A 208 32.01 -22.82 52.73
C LYS A 208 32.14 -22.78 54.24
N CYS A 209 31.01 -22.44 54.93
CA CYS A 209 30.94 -22.54 56.40
C CYS A 209 31.06 -23.99 56.92
N TYR A 210 30.59 -24.96 56.10
CA TYR A 210 30.75 -26.39 56.42
C TYR A 210 32.07 -27.00 55.94
N GLY A 211 33.04 -26.20 55.50
CA GLY A 211 34.41 -26.64 55.20
C GLY A 211 34.68 -27.11 53.77
N ALA A 212 33.82 -26.82 52.84
CA ALA A 212 34.07 -27.13 51.41
C ALA A 212 35.22 -26.31 50.85
N SER A 213 36.15 -26.97 50.15
CA SER A 213 37.27 -26.30 49.52
C SER A 213 36.83 -25.51 48.25
N GLY A 214 37.62 -24.45 47.90
CA GLY A 214 37.33 -23.65 46.70
C GLY A 214 37.37 -24.46 45.40
N LYS A 215 38.11 -25.57 45.35
CA LYS A 215 38.16 -26.48 44.18
C LYS A 215 36.88 -27.29 44.00
N ASP A 216 36.27 -27.70 45.11
CA ASP A 216 35.01 -28.46 45.10
C ASP A 216 33.84 -27.59 44.58
N ILE A 217 33.84 -26.30 44.92
CA ILE A 217 32.85 -25.33 44.49
C ILE A 217 33.01 -25.03 42.98
N GLN A 218 34.21 -24.89 42.47
CA GLN A 218 34.48 -24.68 41.06
C GLN A 218 34.11 -25.91 40.21
N GLY A 219 34.40 -27.12 40.68
CA GLY A 219 34.03 -28.36 40.00
C GLY A 219 32.54 -28.54 39.84
N MET A 220 31.74 -28.17 40.84
CA MET A 220 30.27 -28.20 40.75
C MET A 220 29.70 -27.16 39.80
N ALA A 221 30.21 -25.93 39.84
CA ALA A 221 29.76 -24.90 38.95
C ALA A 221 30.00 -25.23 37.46
N LEU A 222 31.12 -25.89 37.16
CA LEU A 222 31.43 -26.35 35.80
C LEU A 222 30.58 -27.57 35.38
N SER A 223 30.27 -28.48 36.27
CA SER A 223 29.42 -29.65 35.95
C SER A 223 27.95 -29.26 35.66
N GLU A 224 27.44 -28.24 36.33
CA GLU A 224 26.08 -27.74 36.15
C GLU A 224 25.89 -26.99 34.83
N VAL A 225 26.92 -26.21 34.40
CA VAL A 225 26.91 -25.57 33.10
C VAL A 225 26.90 -26.61 31.96
N GLY A 226 27.59 -27.75 32.15
CA GLY A 226 27.63 -28.84 31.17
C GLY A 226 26.33 -29.66 31.04
N THR A 227 25.41 -29.57 32.03
CA THR A 227 24.12 -30.29 32.00
C THR A 227 22.97 -29.45 31.43
N HIS A 228 23.17 -28.14 31.21
CA HIS A 228 22.18 -27.21 30.66
C HIS A 228 22.45 -26.79 29.21
N VAL A 229 23.47 -27.32 28.56
CA VAL A 229 23.71 -27.23 27.10
C VAL A 229 23.38 -28.56 26.46
#